data_4a4232d691f8801406380d84a8aa92ae
#
_entry.id   4a4232d691f8801406380d84a8aa92ae
#
_cell.length_a   1.000
_cell.length_b   1.000
_cell.length_c   1.000
_cell.angle_alpha   90.00
_cell.angle_beta   90.00
_cell.angle_gamma   90.00
#
_symmetry.space_group_name_H-M   'P 1'
#
loop_
_entity.id
_entity.type
_entity.pdbx_description
1 polymer ?
#
loop_
_entity_poly.entity_id
_entity_poly.type
_entity_poly.pdbx_seq_one_letter_code
_entity_poly.pdbx_strand_id
1 'polypeptide(L)'
;ACPYGTLRLAGMFDPAPAGTPYFTPRSIPCEMCRDLPCVKACPTGALNPKLEDVRNAKMGVAVVDPNACLSWQGLRCEVCFRECPEAGRAITIETHPRELSKHAVFVPIIHPDACTGCGLCEKGCPTDEASIRVADPRGVLGTIGSHYRLSWLSEDDPKNTRRETTPEKSVPKNDPNPASDSAESAPGLDYLNSGDVP
;
A
#
# COMPACT_ATOMS: atom_id res chain seq x y z
N ALA A 1 -18.20 22.15 -7.77
CA ALA A 1 -17.52 22.43 -6.51
C ALA A 1 -16.04 21.99 -6.52
N CYS A 2 -15.71 20.86 -7.14
CA CYS A 2 -14.31 20.46 -7.31
C CYS A 2 -13.67 21.24 -8.45
N PRO A 3 -12.59 22.02 -8.23
CA PRO A 3 -11.95 22.80 -9.29
C PRO A 3 -11.31 21.91 -10.37
N TYR A 4 -10.99 20.68 -10.06
CA TYR A 4 -10.38 19.71 -10.99
C TYR A 4 -11.41 18.78 -11.66
N GLY A 5 -12.69 18.89 -11.30
CA GLY A 5 -13.73 18.03 -11.85
C GLY A 5 -13.64 16.55 -11.42
N THR A 6 -12.92 16.26 -10.36
CA THR A 6 -12.69 14.89 -9.87
C THR A 6 -13.98 14.18 -9.49
N LEU A 7 -14.84 14.83 -8.71
CA LEU A 7 -16.05 14.22 -8.19
C LEU A 7 -17.19 14.26 -9.21
N ARG A 8 -17.79 13.11 -9.45
CA ARG A 8 -19.02 12.92 -10.24
C ARG A 8 -20.07 12.21 -9.40
N LEU A 9 -21.31 12.36 -9.76
CA LEU A 9 -22.38 11.53 -9.21
C LEU A 9 -22.53 10.28 -10.05
N ALA A 10 -22.60 9.13 -9.40
CA ALA A 10 -22.81 7.86 -10.04
C ALA A 10 -24.15 7.81 -10.76
N GLY A 11 -24.16 7.37 -12.00
CA GLY A 11 -25.34 7.04 -12.77
C GLY A 11 -25.78 5.59 -12.56
N MET A 12 -26.71 5.13 -13.40
CA MET A 12 -27.28 3.79 -13.28
C MET A 12 -26.27 2.67 -13.67
N PHE A 13 -25.26 2.98 -14.51
CA PHE A 13 -24.28 2.02 -15.04
C PHE A 13 -22.89 2.18 -14.41
N ASP A 14 -22.73 3.07 -13.45
CA ASP A 14 -21.47 3.29 -12.78
C ASP A 14 -21.22 2.23 -11.67
N PRO A 15 -19.97 1.97 -11.28
CA PRO A 15 -19.64 0.96 -10.28
C PRO A 15 -20.11 1.28 -8.86
N ALA A 16 -20.67 2.47 -8.64
CA ALA A 16 -21.23 2.92 -7.37
C ALA A 16 -22.75 3.08 -7.47
N PRO A 17 -23.49 2.99 -6.34
CA PRO A 17 -24.93 3.24 -6.33
C PRO A 17 -25.28 4.62 -6.90
N ALA A 18 -26.34 4.69 -7.71
CA ALA A 18 -26.76 5.94 -8.35
C ALA A 18 -26.92 7.09 -7.34
N GLY A 19 -26.39 8.26 -7.69
CA GLY A 19 -26.37 9.43 -6.81
C GLY A 19 -25.23 9.49 -5.79
N THR A 20 -24.41 8.44 -5.69
CA THR A 20 -23.20 8.46 -4.83
C THR A 20 -22.12 9.31 -5.48
N PRO A 21 -21.49 10.24 -4.74
CA PRO A 21 -20.31 10.92 -5.24
C PRO A 21 -19.14 9.92 -5.35
N TYR A 22 -18.57 9.81 -6.54
CA TYR A 22 -17.42 8.94 -6.80
C TYR A 22 -16.45 9.61 -7.77
N PHE A 23 -15.28 9.02 -7.91
CA PHE A 23 -14.26 9.43 -8.87
C PHE A 23 -13.50 8.22 -9.42
N THR A 24 -12.81 8.43 -10.54
CA THR A 24 -11.98 7.41 -11.18
C THR A 24 -10.52 7.81 -11.01
N PRO A 25 -9.79 7.23 -10.05
CA PRO A 25 -8.43 7.66 -9.67
C PRO A 25 -7.46 7.69 -10.85
N ARG A 26 -7.52 6.69 -11.72
CA ARG A 26 -6.65 6.60 -12.91
C ARG A 26 -6.83 7.77 -13.87
N SER A 27 -8.05 8.29 -14.01
CA SER A 27 -8.35 9.40 -14.92
C SER A 27 -8.12 10.75 -14.27
N ILE A 28 -8.88 11.03 -13.20
CA ILE A 28 -8.86 12.32 -12.50
C ILE A 28 -8.81 12.05 -11.00
N PRO A 29 -7.60 11.97 -10.39
CA PRO A 29 -7.42 11.76 -8.96
C PRO A 29 -7.86 12.97 -8.15
N CYS A 30 -7.89 12.82 -6.82
CA CYS A 30 -8.10 13.93 -5.90
C CYS A 30 -6.79 14.67 -5.66
N GLU A 31 -6.77 15.97 -5.95
CA GLU A 31 -5.58 16.84 -5.80
C GLU A 31 -5.33 17.30 -4.35
N MET A 32 -6.03 16.72 -3.39
CA MET A 32 -5.81 16.98 -1.95
C MET A 32 -5.87 18.45 -1.56
N CYS A 33 -6.92 19.18 -2.02
CA CYS A 33 -7.11 20.61 -1.72
C CYS A 33 -7.26 20.85 -0.21
N ARG A 34 -6.43 21.73 0.34
CA ARG A 34 -6.43 22.04 1.79
C ARG A 34 -7.70 22.73 2.26
N ASP A 35 -8.34 23.51 1.39
CA ASP A 35 -9.55 24.27 1.67
C ASP A 35 -10.84 23.47 1.53
N LEU A 36 -10.77 22.22 1.08
CA LEU A 36 -11.88 21.26 0.97
C LEU A 36 -13.14 21.83 0.27
N PRO A 37 -13.04 22.41 -0.94
CA PRO A 37 -14.16 23.09 -1.59
C PRO A 37 -15.33 22.13 -1.89
N CYS A 38 -15.04 20.87 -2.16
CA CYS A 38 -16.04 19.83 -2.39
C CYS A 38 -16.87 19.50 -1.14
N VAL A 39 -16.24 19.47 0.03
CA VAL A 39 -16.93 19.22 1.32
C VAL A 39 -17.83 20.40 1.67
N LYS A 40 -17.29 21.64 1.56
CA LYS A 40 -18.05 22.88 1.85
C LYS A 40 -19.27 23.07 0.97
N ALA A 41 -19.17 22.60 -0.27
CA ALA A 41 -20.26 22.76 -1.27
C ALA A 41 -21.21 21.55 -1.30
N CYS A 42 -21.02 20.52 -0.47
CA CYS A 42 -21.86 19.33 -0.47
C CYS A 42 -23.21 19.61 0.22
N PRO A 43 -24.34 19.67 -0.52
CA PRO A 43 -25.62 20.06 0.08
C PRO A 43 -26.25 18.95 0.92
N THR A 44 -25.90 17.69 0.65
CA THR A 44 -26.52 16.52 1.27
C THR A 44 -25.71 15.98 2.46
N GLY A 45 -24.50 16.51 2.71
CA GLY A 45 -23.59 15.96 3.71
C GLY A 45 -23.03 14.58 3.36
N ALA A 46 -23.16 14.14 2.10
CA ALA A 46 -22.55 12.89 1.61
C ALA A 46 -21.02 12.89 1.77
N LEU A 47 -20.41 14.07 1.69
CA LEU A 47 -19.04 14.28 2.12
C LEU A 47 -19.06 14.78 3.56
N ASN A 48 -18.26 14.18 4.43
CA ASN A 48 -18.27 14.48 5.86
C ASN A 48 -17.99 15.97 6.15
N PRO A 49 -18.98 16.75 6.62
CA PRO A 49 -18.81 18.20 6.85
C PRO A 49 -17.87 18.52 8.02
N LYS A 50 -17.55 17.52 8.87
CA LYS A 50 -16.60 17.66 9.98
C LYS A 50 -15.14 17.44 9.56
N LEU A 51 -14.91 17.16 8.28
CA LEU A 51 -13.55 16.99 7.77
C LEU A 51 -12.87 18.36 7.65
N GLU A 52 -11.92 18.63 8.52
CA GLU A 52 -11.15 19.89 8.56
C GLU A 52 -9.82 19.78 7.81
N ASP A 53 -9.22 18.60 7.80
CA ASP A 53 -7.94 18.32 7.13
C ASP A 53 -8.10 17.22 6.09
N VAL A 54 -7.72 17.51 4.86
CA VAL A 54 -7.80 16.56 3.74
C VAL A 54 -6.98 15.30 3.99
N ARG A 55 -5.94 15.34 4.80
CA ARG A 55 -5.12 14.18 5.19
C ARG A 55 -5.90 13.15 6.01
N ASN A 56 -6.99 13.55 6.64
CA ASN A 56 -7.89 12.67 7.37
C ASN A 56 -9.02 12.11 6.49
N ALA A 57 -9.07 12.48 5.22
CA ALA A 57 -10.02 11.91 4.27
C ALA A 57 -9.73 10.42 4.07
N LYS A 58 -10.78 9.62 3.98
CA LYS A 58 -10.73 8.18 3.71
C LYS A 58 -11.60 7.86 2.50
N MET A 59 -11.06 8.18 1.31
CA MET A 59 -11.75 7.96 0.04
C MET A 59 -11.57 6.55 -0.50
N GLY A 60 -10.51 5.87 -0.05
CA GLY A 60 -10.13 4.53 -0.44
C GLY A 60 -8.80 4.14 0.20
N VAL A 61 -8.28 2.99 -0.17
CA VAL A 61 -6.94 2.52 0.20
C VAL A 61 -6.23 2.07 -1.07
N ALA A 62 -4.99 2.54 -1.26
CA ALA A 62 -4.17 2.06 -2.35
C ALA A 62 -3.73 0.61 -2.09
N VAL A 63 -3.80 -0.22 -3.12
CA VAL A 63 -3.37 -1.63 -3.10
C VAL A 63 -2.41 -1.85 -4.25
N VAL A 64 -1.30 -2.50 -3.99
CA VAL A 64 -0.29 -2.86 -4.99
C VAL A 64 -0.50 -4.31 -5.41
N ASP A 65 -0.52 -4.56 -6.72
CA ASP A 65 -0.40 -5.90 -7.28
C ASP A 65 1.09 -6.24 -7.48
N PRO A 66 1.66 -7.16 -6.69
CA PRO A 66 3.08 -7.52 -6.82
C PRO A 66 3.43 -8.12 -8.17
N ASN A 67 2.47 -8.79 -8.82
CA ASN A 67 2.70 -9.46 -10.10
C ASN A 67 2.79 -8.47 -11.28
N ALA A 68 2.13 -7.31 -11.16
CA ALA A 68 2.15 -6.27 -12.19
C ALA A 68 3.13 -5.14 -11.86
N CYS A 69 3.56 -5.00 -10.61
CA CYS A 69 4.40 -3.90 -10.16
C CYS A 69 5.85 -4.06 -10.59
N LEU A 70 6.39 -3.08 -11.30
CA LEU A 70 7.76 -3.08 -11.78
C LEU A 70 8.79 -3.23 -10.65
N SER A 71 8.56 -2.59 -9.49
CA SER A 71 9.45 -2.70 -8.34
C SER A 71 9.48 -4.13 -7.78
N TRP A 72 8.32 -4.77 -7.64
CA TRP A 72 8.22 -6.16 -7.20
C TRP A 72 8.85 -7.14 -8.19
N GLN A 73 8.84 -6.80 -9.48
CA GLN A 73 9.55 -7.57 -10.53
C GLN A 73 11.07 -7.32 -10.53
N GLY A 74 11.57 -6.40 -9.71
CA GLY A 74 12.98 -6.11 -9.54
C GLY A 74 13.52 -4.98 -10.41
N LEU A 75 12.64 -4.24 -11.08
CA LEU A 75 12.99 -3.00 -11.75
C LEU A 75 12.95 -1.83 -10.75
N ARG A 76 13.77 -0.82 -10.97
CA ARG A 76 13.72 0.37 -10.10
C ARG A 76 12.55 1.26 -10.52
N CYS A 77 11.53 1.34 -9.67
CA CYS A 77 10.37 2.21 -9.87
C CYS A 77 9.93 2.77 -8.52
N GLU A 78 9.85 4.10 -8.43
CA GLU A 78 9.45 4.84 -7.21
C GLU A 78 8.33 5.85 -7.50
N VAL A 79 7.66 5.73 -8.64
CA VAL A 79 6.70 6.75 -9.10
C VAL A 79 5.57 6.92 -8.11
N CYS A 80 4.93 5.83 -7.67
CA CYS A 80 3.82 5.90 -6.71
C CYS A 80 4.22 6.56 -5.37
N PHE A 81 5.47 6.37 -4.93
CA PHE A 81 6.01 7.02 -3.75
C PHE A 81 6.17 8.53 -3.98
N ARG A 82 6.71 8.93 -5.13
CA ARG A 82 6.95 10.36 -5.46
C ARG A 82 5.67 11.14 -5.70
N GLU A 83 4.65 10.50 -6.27
CA GLU A 83 3.34 11.09 -6.51
C GLU A 83 2.49 11.21 -5.24
N CYS A 84 2.87 10.53 -4.15
CA CYS A 84 2.10 10.52 -2.93
C CYS A 84 2.29 11.82 -2.13
N PRO A 85 1.24 12.60 -1.83
CA PRO A 85 1.33 13.78 -0.98
C PRO A 85 1.76 13.46 0.47
N GLU A 86 1.51 12.23 0.91
CA GLU A 86 1.88 11.69 2.22
C GLU A 86 3.02 10.65 2.11
N ALA A 87 3.97 10.88 1.19
CA ALA A 87 5.14 10.02 1.04
C ALA A 87 5.92 9.90 2.36
N GLY A 88 6.39 8.69 2.67
CA GLY A 88 7.03 8.37 3.95
C GLY A 88 6.06 8.06 5.08
N ARG A 89 4.76 8.36 4.93
CA ARG A 89 3.70 8.00 5.89
C ARG A 89 2.70 7.02 5.30
N ALA A 90 2.11 7.37 4.17
CA ALA A 90 1.12 6.53 3.48
C ALA A 90 1.76 5.49 2.56
N ILE A 91 2.90 5.82 1.98
CA ILE A 91 3.72 4.89 1.18
C ILE A 91 5.14 4.98 1.69
N THR A 92 5.77 3.84 1.97
CA THR A 92 7.20 3.70 2.26
C THR A 92 7.85 2.79 1.22
N ILE A 93 9.16 2.91 1.06
CA ILE A 93 9.95 2.00 0.23
C ILE A 93 10.73 1.09 1.17
N GLU A 94 10.49 -0.21 1.06
CA GLU A 94 11.21 -1.22 1.83
C GLU A 94 12.15 -2.01 0.95
N THR A 95 13.25 -2.47 1.55
CA THR A 95 14.25 -3.28 0.90
C THR A 95 14.00 -4.75 1.17
N HIS A 96 13.70 -5.51 0.13
CA HIS A 96 13.50 -6.95 0.24
C HIS A 96 14.67 -7.70 -0.40
N PRO A 97 15.29 -8.67 0.29
CA PRO A 97 16.33 -9.50 -0.28
C PRO A 97 15.75 -10.37 -1.41
N ARG A 98 16.56 -10.64 -2.41
CA ARG A 98 16.24 -11.56 -3.50
C ARG A 98 17.07 -12.82 -3.35
N GLU A 99 16.45 -13.99 -3.33
CA GLU A 99 17.17 -15.27 -3.17
C GLU A 99 18.16 -15.58 -4.30
N LEU A 100 17.84 -15.14 -5.52
CA LEU A 100 18.62 -15.42 -6.73
C LEU A 100 19.52 -14.28 -7.19
N SER A 101 19.59 -13.17 -6.47
CA SER A 101 20.35 -11.98 -6.89
C SER A 101 21.03 -11.32 -5.70
N LYS A 102 22.25 -10.83 -5.90
CA LYS A 102 22.95 -9.97 -4.93
C LYS A 102 22.29 -8.60 -4.73
N HIS A 103 21.32 -8.26 -5.57
CA HIS A 103 20.63 -6.98 -5.52
C HIS A 103 19.29 -7.13 -4.81
N ALA A 104 19.05 -6.28 -3.82
CA ALA A 104 17.75 -6.15 -3.19
C ALA A 104 16.73 -5.48 -4.13
N VAL A 105 15.45 -5.77 -3.94
CA VAL A 105 14.36 -5.03 -4.56
C VAL A 105 13.83 -3.98 -3.59
N PHE A 106 13.45 -2.82 -4.12
CA PHE A 106 12.90 -1.71 -3.37
C PHE A 106 11.40 -1.66 -3.65
N VAL A 107 10.60 -2.14 -2.73
CA VAL A 107 9.15 -2.31 -2.95
C VAL A 107 8.35 -1.24 -2.21
N PRO A 108 7.29 -0.71 -2.84
CA PRO A 108 6.38 0.20 -2.17
C PRO A 108 5.47 -0.58 -1.20
N ILE A 109 5.44 -0.14 0.04
CA ILE A 109 4.54 -0.64 1.09
C ILE A 109 3.53 0.45 1.39
N ILE A 110 2.25 0.07 1.41
CA ILE A 110 1.14 0.98 1.70
C ILE A 110 0.77 0.86 3.17
N HIS A 111 0.61 2.01 3.83
CA HIS A 111 0.10 2.12 5.20
C HIS A 111 -1.35 2.62 5.15
N PRO A 112 -2.33 1.72 5.36
CA PRO A 112 -3.75 2.06 5.22
C PRO A 112 -4.20 3.18 6.15
N ASP A 113 -3.64 3.24 7.36
CA ASP A 113 -3.99 4.24 8.36
C ASP A 113 -3.64 5.67 7.92
N ALA A 114 -2.58 5.83 7.14
CA ALA A 114 -2.14 7.12 6.61
C ALA A 114 -2.62 7.37 5.17
N CYS A 115 -3.04 6.32 4.45
CA CYS A 115 -3.53 6.45 3.07
C CYS A 115 -4.89 7.13 3.05
N THR A 116 -5.02 8.19 2.23
CA THR A 116 -6.26 8.92 2.00
C THR A 116 -7.08 8.35 0.85
N GLY A 117 -6.45 7.57 -0.03
CA GLY A 117 -7.07 7.06 -1.25
C GLY A 117 -7.25 8.10 -2.35
N CYS A 118 -6.40 9.14 -2.39
CA CYS A 118 -6.52 10.24 -3.37
C CYS A 118 -6.34 9.80 -4.84
N GLY A 119 -5.61 8.71 -5.08
CA GLY A 119 -5.43 8.13 -6.42
C GLY A 119 -4.30 8.70 -7.26
N LEU A 120 -3.51 9.65 -6.74
CA LEU A 120 -2.35 10.21 -7.45
C LEU A 120 -1.33 9.12 -7.82
N CYS A 121 -1.09 8.17 -6.90
CA CYS A 121 -0.21 7.02 -7.15
C CYS A 121 -0.72 6.10 -8.26
N GLU A 122 -2.04 5.92 -8.36
CA GLU A 122 -2.67 5.12 -9.42
C GLU A 122 -2.55 5.82 -10.77
N LYS A 123 -2.83 7.14 -10.82
CA LYS A 123 -2.67 7.95 -12.02
C LYS A 123 -1.23 7.97 -12.52
N GLY A 124 -0.27 8.16 -11.62
CA GLY A 124 1.15 8.23 -11.95
C GLY A 124 1.79 6.89 -12.33
N CYS A 125 1.12 5.76 -12.06
CA CYS A 125 1.68 4.44 -12.34
C CYS A 125 2.02 4.28 -13.83
N PRO A 126 3.28 3.91 -14.19
CA PRO A 126 3.74 3.86 -15.57
C PRO A 126 3.26 2.61 -16.34
N THR A 127 2.67 1.62 -15.65
CA THR A 127 2.14 0.42 -16.32
C THR A 127 0.83 0.72 -17.05
N ASP A 128 0.57 0.07 -18.17
CA ASP A 128 -0.63 0.29 -18.98
C ASP A 128 -1.90 0.12 -18.13
N GLU A 129 -2.00 -0.98 -17.45
CA GLU A 129 -2.93 -1.18 -16.36
C GLU A 129 -2.20 -0.88 -15.04
N ALA A 130 -2.73 0.06 -14.25
CA ALA A 130 -2.05 0.48 -13.03
C ALA A 130 -1.86 -0.70 -12.07
N SER A 131 -0.60 -0.98 -11.73
CA SER A 131 -0.26 -2.00 -10.74
C SER A 131 -0.52 -1.56 -9.29
N ILE A 132 -0.85 -0.30 -9.08
CA ILE A 132 -1.35 0.23 -7.82
C ILE A 132 -2.72 0.84 -8.06
N ARG A 133 -3.72 0.44 -7.28
CA ARG A 133 -5.11 0.87 -7.46
C ARG A 133 -5.72 1.28 -6.13
N VAL A 134 -6.63 2.25 -6.20
CA VAL A 134 -7.44 2.63 -5.03
C VAL A 134 -8.66 1.73 -4.97
N ALA A 135 -8.83 1.05 -3.86
CA ALA A 135 -9.93 0.14 -3.60
C ALA A 135 -10.77 0.59 -2.40
N ASP A 136 -11.98 0.04 -2.29
CA ASP A 136 -12.83 0.26 -1.11
C ASP A 136 -12.15 -0.32 0.13
N PRO A 137 -11.95 0.47 1.19
CA PRO A 137 -11.32 0.01 2.43
C PRO A 137 -12.00 -1.22 3.03
N ARG A 138 -13.31 -1.34 2.89
CA ARG A 138 -14.09 -2.48 3.41
C ARG A 138 -13.75 -3.78 2.69
N GLY A 139 -13.41 -3.71 1.40
CA GLY A 139 -12.99 -4.88 0.62
C GLY A 139 -11.54 -5.30 0.89
N VAL A 140 -10.69 -4.33 1.25
CA VAL A 140 -9.24 -4.55 1.44
C VAL A 140 -8.87 -4.80 2.90
N LEU A 141 -9.43 -4.00 3.82
CA LEU A 141 -9.13 -4.05 5.25
C LEU A 141 -10.14 -4.89 6.02
N GLY A 142 -11.19 -5.36 5.34
CA GLY A 142 -12.18 -6.23 5.93
C GLY A 142 -11.50 -7.44 6.55
N THR A 143 -11.73 -7.66 7.83
CA THR A 143 -11.42 -8.95 8.43
C THR A 143 -12.11 -10.02 7.60
N ILE A 144 -11.33 -10.94 7.02
CA ILE A 144 -11.86 -12.20 6.49
C ILE A 144 -12.59 -12.86 7.66
N GLY A 145 -13.80 -12.47 7.88
CA GLY A 145 -14.38 -12.80 9.14
C GLY A 145 -15.82 -13.24 9.07
N SER A 146 -16.72 -12.31 9.01
CA SER A 146 -18.11 -12.66 9.29
C SER A 146 -18.91 -13.13 8.07
N HIS A 147 -18.56 -12.67 6.86
CA HIS A 147 -19.30 -13.09 5.65
C HIS A 147 -18.63 -14.25 4.88
N TYR A 148 -17.35 -14.56 5.14
CA TYR A 148 -16.70 -15.78 4.67
C TYR A 148 -16.82 -16.93 5.67
N ARG A 149 -17.36 -16.68 6.84
CA ARG A 149 -17.83 -17.77 7.68
C ARG A 149 -18.99 -18.40 6.93
N LEU A 150 -18.79 -19.66 6.68
CA LEU A 150 -19.80 -20.55 6.20
C LEU A 150 -21.11 -20.14 6.90
N SER A 151 -22.06 -19.63 6.16
CA SER A 151 -23.29 -19.04 6.68
C SER A 151 -24.16 -19.99 7.55
N TRP A 152 -23.70 -21.24 7.70
CA TRP A 152 -24.27 -22.28 8.53
C TRP A 152 -23.60 -22.46 9.91
N LEU A 153 -22.51 -21.73 10.20
CA LEU A 153 -21.94 -21.74 11.54
C LEU A 153 -22.53 -20.58 12.32
N SER A 154 -23.34 -20.91 13.33
CA SER A 154 -23.85 -19.89 14.27
C SER A 154 -22.68 -19.27 15.05
N GLU A 155 -22.87 -18.05 15.54
CA GLU A 155 -21.86 -17.33 16.33
C GLU A 155 -21.46 -18.09 17.60
N ASP A 156 -22.31 -18.97 18.08
CA ASP A 156 -22.13 -19.79 19.27
C ASP A 156 -21.47 -21.15 19.02
N ASP A 157 -21.04 -21.47 17.78
CA ASP A 157 -20.41 -22.74 17.47
C ASP A 157 -19.00 -22.82 18.14
N PRO A 158 -18.75 -23.83 19.00
CA PRO A 158 -17.46 -23.98 19.70
C PRO A 158 -16.26 -24.15 18.75
N LYS A 159 -16.50 -24.46 17.48
CA LYS A 159 -15.44 -24.45 16.43
C LYS A 159 -15.06 -23.02 16.00
N ASN A 160 -15.85 -22.04 16.38
CA ASN A 160 -15.65 -20.64 16.05
C ASN A 160 -14.72 -19.91 17.03
N THR A 161 -14.55 -20.42 18.24
CA THR A 161 -13.70 -19.83 19.29
C THR A 161 -12.21 -20.16 19.16
N ARG A 162 -11.78 -20.85 18.10
CA ARG A 162 -10.42 -21.38 17.99
C ARG A 162 -9.47 -20.53 17.16
N ARG A 163 -9.56 -19.21 17.22
CA ARG A 163 -8.52 -18.29 16.69
C ARG A 163 -8.39 -17.00 17.49
N GLU A 164 -8.52 -17.10 18.79
CA GLU A 164 -7.90 -16.09 19.65
C GLU A 164 -6.63 -16.69 20.24
N THR A 165 -5.56 -15.90 20.10
CA THR A 165 -4.27 -16.12 20.74
C THR A 165 -3.39 -17.25 20.21
N THR A 166 -2.71 -16.99 19.08
CA THR A 166 -1.32 -17.40 19.06
C THR A 166 -0.55 -16.30 19.81
N PRO A 167 0.09 -16.59 20.95
CA PRO A 167 0.95 -15.60 21.59
C PRO A 167 2.07 -15.28 20.60
N GLU A 168 2.24 -14.01 20.33
CA GLU A 168 3.36 -13.43 19.62
C GLU A 168 4.65 -14.02 20.19
N LYS A 169 5.29 -14.92 19.44
CA LYS A 169 6.63 -15.40 19.79
C LYS A 169 7.53 -14.17 19.74
N SER A 170 7.88 -13.68 20.91
CA SER A 170 8.90 -12.68 21.10
C SER A 170 10.14 -13.08 20.27
N VAL A 171 10.43 -12.26 19.27
CA VAL A 171 11.68 -12.32 18.52
C VAL A 171 12.81 -12.10 19.56
N PRO A 172 13.78 -13.02 19.69
CA PRO A 172 14.90 -12.81 20.59
C PRO A 172 15.66 -11.56 20.11
N LYS A 173 15.83 -10.59 20.99
CA LYS A 173 16.71 -9.45 20.79
C LYS A 173 18.11 -10.00 20.59
N ASN A 174 18.66 -9.84 19.38
CA ASN A 174 20.07 -10.10 19.12
C ASN A 174 20.88 -9.08 19.93
N ASP A 175 21.55 -9.55 20.95
CA ASP A 175 22.59 -8.81 21.66
C ASP A 175 23.77 -8.55 20.72
N PRO A 176 24.46 -7.41 20.89
CA PRO A 176 25.57 -7.04 20.02
C PRO A 176 26.75 -8.01 20.21
N ASN A 177 27.25 -8.48 19.08
CA ASN A 177 28.45 -9.27 18.85
C ASN A 177 29.64 -8.87 19.73
N PRO A 178 30.22 -9.79 20.54
CA PRO A 178 31.54 -9.57 21.09
C PRO A 178 32.57 -9.85 19.98
N ALA A 179 33.39 -8.84 19.74
CA ALA A 179 34.63 -8.98 18.98
C ALA A 179 35.55 -9.98 19.66
N SER A 180 36.11 -10.92 18.92
CA SER A 180 37.50 -11.37 19.09
C SER A 180 37.88 -12.44 18.07
N ASP A 181 38.89 -12.14 17.32
CA ASP A 181 40.06 -12.94 16.95
C ASP A 181 39.86 -14.44 16.61
N SER A 182 39.94 -14.70 15.32
CA SER A 182 40.89 -15.67 14.78
C SER A 182 40.80 -15.67 13.24
N ALA A 183 41.79 -15.09 12.63
CA ALA A 183 42.09 -15.22 11.22
C ALA A 183 42.44 -16.68 10.92
N GLU A 184 41.52 -17.36 10.24
CA GLU A 184 41.83 -18.62 9.57
C GLU A 184 41.53 -18.44 8.10
N SER A 185 42.60 -18.36 7.31
CA SER A 185 42.64 -18.13 5.88
C SER A 185 41.82 -19.18 5.14
N ALA A 186 40.74 -18.75 4.49
CA ALA A 186 40.04 -19.57 3.52
C ALA A 186 40.93 -19.76 2.27
N PRO A 187 41.18 -20.98 1.79
CA PRO A 187 41.90 -21.21 0.55
C PRO A 187 41.04 -20.80 -0.65
N GLY A 188 41.43 -19.78 -1.36
CA GLY A 188 40.75 -19.34 -2.57
C GLY A 188 41.01 -17.89 -3.01
N LEU A 189 41.75 -17.10 -2.25
CA LEU A 189 42.05 -15.71 -2.60
C LEU A 189 43.42 -15.48 -3.26
N ASP A 190 44.25 -16.54 -3.40
CA ASP A 190 45.60 -16.43 -4.00
C ASP A 190 45.60 -16.24 -5.52
N TYR A 191 44.45 -16.49 -6.18
CA TYR A 191 44.34 -16.36 -7.64
C TYR A 191 44.25 -14.90 -8.13
N LEU A 192 43.92 -13.97 -7.26
CA LEU A 192 43.71 -12.56 -7.65
C LEU A 192 44.97 -11.68 -7.47
N ASN A 193 46.04 -12.20 -6.87
CA ASN A 193 47.27 -11.46 -6.62
C ASN A 193 48.47 -11.88 -7.47
N SER A 194 48.31 -12.86 -8.35
CA SER A 194 49.34 -13.18 -9.35
C SER A 194 49.17 -12.26 -10.56
N GLY A 195 49.90 -11.18 -10.57
CA GLY A 195 49.97 -10.23 -11.68
C GLY A 195 50.78 -10.77 -12.84
N ASP A 196 50.29 -11.80 -13.51
CA ASP A 196 50.82 -12.25 -14.82
C ASP A 196 49.65 -12.27 -15.80
N VAL A 197 49.53 -11.18 -16.53
CA VAL A 197 48.70 -11.09 -17.74
C VAL A 197 49.69 -11.02 -18.91
N PRO A 198 49.60 -11.91 -19.91
CA PRO A 198 50.39 -11.82 -21.13
C PRO A 198 49.93 -10.68 -22.02
#